data_463cd24cdafca46db5fb74af1ddd26f4
#
_entry.id   463cd24cdafca46db5fb74af1ddd26f4
#
_cell.length_a   1.000
_cell.length_b   1.000
_cell.length_c   1.000
_cell.angle_alpha   90.00
_cell.angle_beta   90.00
_cell.angle_gamma   90.00
#
_symmetry.space_group_name_H-M   'P 1'
#
loop_
_entity.id
_entity.type
_entity.pdbx_description
1 polymer ?
#
loop_
_entity_poly.entity_id
_entity_poly.type
_entity_poly.pdbx_seq_one_letter_code
_entity_poly.pdbx_strand_id
1 'polypeptide(L)'
;MAKKKVAAIVKIQIPAGKATPAPPVGTALGPHGVPIMEFVKQYNAATESQVGTVIPVEITVFEDRSFTFVLKTPPTPVLLREKAGIAKGSTTPGKASAGTISETAIEEIAKIKMPDLNAYDLDAAKEQVRGTARSMGLKVQ
;
A
#
# COMPACT_ATOMS: atom_id res chain seq x y z
N MET A 1 -31.58 5.03 -8.39
CA MET A 1 -30.83 5.67 -7.31
C MET A 1 -29.93 6.75 -7.88
N ALA A 2 -29.98 7.94 -7.36
CA ALA A 2 -29.05 8.99 -7.76
C ALA A 2 -27.64 8.61 -7.33
N LYS A 3 -26.72 8.55 -8.28
CA LYS A 3 -25.30 8.33 -7.96
C LYS A 3 -24.75 9.59 -7.29
N LYS A 4 -24.15 9.43 -6.13
CA LYS A 4 -23.48 10.53 -5.46
C LYS A 4 -22.30 10.99 -6.32
N LYS A 5 -22.14 12.29 -6.46
CA LYS A 5 -21.00 12.82 -7.20
C LYS A 5 -19.74 12.72 -6.35
N VAL A 6 -18.66 12.25 -6.96
CA VAL A 6 -17.35 12.17 -6.33
C VAL A 6 -16.73 13.57 -6.31
N ALA A 7 -16.43 14.07 -5.12
CA ALA A 7 -15.75 15.35 -4.96
C ALA A 7 -14.23 15.17 -5.10
N ALA A 8 -13.67 14.10 -4.53
CA ALA A 8 -12.26 13.82 -4.58
C ALA A 8 -11.96 12.34 -4.30
N ILE A 9 -10.82 11.89 -4.76
CA ILE A 9 -10.28 10.56 -4.42
C ILE A 9 -8.94 10.79 -3.73
N VAL A 10 -8.80 10.25 -2.53
CA VAL A 10 -7.58 10.37 -1.72
C VAL A 10 -6.94 9.01 -1.57
N LYS A 11 -5.65 8.91 -1.87
CA LYS A 11 -4.88 7.68 -1.72
C LYS A 11 -3.80 7.90 -0.67
N ILE A 12 -3.83 7.10 0.40
CA ILE A 12 -2.85 7.20 1.49
C ILE A 12 -2.41 5.81 1.92
N GLN A 13 -1.25 5.75 2.56
CA GLN A 13 -0.71 4.53 3.14
C GLN A 13 -0.66 4.70 4.65
N ILE A 14 -1.29 3.78 5.37
CA ILE A 14 -1.40 3.85 6.82
C ILE A 14 -1.02 2.48 7.39
N PRO A 15 -0.24 2.43 8.48
CA PRO A 15 -0.01 1.17 9.19
C PRO A 15 -1.34 0.57 9.66
N ALA A 16 -1.54 -0.72 9.40
CA ALA A 16 -2.77 -1.42 9.74
C ALA A 16 -3.04 -1.37 11.25
N GLY A 17 -4.27 -1.05 11.62
CA GLY A 17 -4.68 -0.96 13.01
C GLY A 17 -4.13 0.23 13.79
N LYS A 18 -3.34 1.10 13.15
CA LYS A 18 -2.68 2.24 13.79
C LYS A 18 -3.03 3.59 13.16
N ALA A 19 -4.17 3.67 12.49
CA ALA A 19 -4.63 4.95 11.95
C ALA A 19 -4.93 5.92 13.10
N THR A 20 -4.47 7.15 12.94
CA THR A 20 -4.71 8.23 13.90
C THR A 20 -5.15 9.49 13.18
N PRO A 21 -5.81 10.44 13.85
CA PRO A 21 -6.16 11.72 13.25
C PRO A 21 -4.95 12.59 12.88
N ALA A 22 -3.77 12.24 13.38
CA ALA A 22 -2.53 12.93 13.04
C ALA A 22 -2.13 12.74 11.57
N PRO A 23 -1.24 13.58 11.00
CA PRO A 23 -0.75 13.35 9.65
C PRO A 23 -0.23 11.91 9.46
N PRO A 24 -0.44 11.26 8.29
CA PRO A 24 -0.96 11.85 7.05
C PRO A 24 -2.49 11.87 6.92
N VAL A 25 -3.24 11.23 7.81
CA VAL A 25 -4.70 11.09 7.68
C VAL A 25 -5.40 12.42 7.80
N GLY A 26 -5.13 13.17 8.86
CA GLY A 26 -5.76 14.48 9.08
C GLY A 26 -5.46 15.46 7.98
N THR A 27 -4.22 15.49 7.50
CA THR A 27 -3.79 16.38 6.41
C THR A 27 -4.45 16.01 5.07
N ALA A 28 -4.62 14.71 4.82
CA ALA A 28 -5.22 14.23 3.57
C ALA A 28 -6.74 14.42 3.52
N LEU A 29 -7.43 14.21 4.63
CA LEU A 29 -8.89 14.25 4.71
C LEU A 29 -9.46 15.58 5.17
N GLY A 30 -8.72 16.36 5.93
CA GLY A 30 -9.17 17.64 6.48
C GLY A 30 -9.72 18.60 5.44
N PRO A 31 -9.01 18.87 4.32
CA PRO A 31 -9.48 19.79 3.29
C PRO A 31 -10.79 19.37 2.63
N HIS A 32 -11.14 18.10 2.69
CA HIS A 32 -12.37 17.55 2.07
C HIS A 32 -13.56 17.51 3.04
N GLY A 33 -13.36 17.89 4.30
CA GLY A 33 -14.42 17.91 5.30
C GLY A 33 -14.93 16.53 5.72
N VAL A 34 -14.11 15.50 5.56
CA VAL A 34 -14.47 14.12 5.92
C VAL A 34 -14.37 13.94 7.45
N PRO A 35 -15.30 13.20 8.08
CA PRO A 35 -15.20 12.89 9.51
C PRO A 35 -14.03 11.91 9.78
N ILE A 36 -12.89 12.47 10.15
CA ILE A 36 -11.61 11.74 10.30
C ILE A 36 -11.73 10.63 11.34
N MET A 37 -12.35 10.90 12.48
CA MET A 37 -12.48 9.92 13.56
C MET A 37 -13.30 8.70 13.15
N GLU A 38 -14.35 8.90 12.36
CA GLU A 38 -15.16 7.82 11.84
C GLU A 38 -14.35 6.94 10.88
N PHE A 39 -13.60 7.57 9.97
CA PHE A 39 -12.69 6.87 9.07
C PHE A 39 -11.66 6.05 9.85
N VAL A 40 -11.03 6.65 10.85
CA VAL A 40 -10.02 5.98 11.68
C VAL A 40 -10.58 4.74 12.36
N LYS A 41 -11.78 4.83 12.93
CA LYS A 41 -12.45 3.68 13.57
C LYS A 41 -12.73 2.57 12.57
N GLN A 42 -13.30 2.90 11.42
CA GLN A 42 -13.63 1.91 10.39
C GLN A 42 -12.38 1.26 9.81
N TYR A 43 -11.35 2.04 9.54
CA TYR A 43 -10.08 1.54 9.03
C TYR A 43 -9.40 0.59 10.02
N ASN A 44 -9.30 0.99 11.28
CA ASN A 44 -8.67 0.16 12.30
C ASN A 44 -9.42 -1.15 12.49
N ALA A 45 -10.77 -1.13 12.49
CA ALA A 45 -11.57 -2.34 12.57
C ALA A 45 -11.36 -3.26 11.36
N ALA A 46 -11.30 -2.69 10.16
CA ALA A 46 -11.10 -3.46 8.92
C ALA A 46 -9.69 -4.05 8.80
N THR A 47 -8.69 -3.43 9.41
CA THR A 47 -7.29 -3.85 9.30
C THR A 47 -6.74 -4.51 10.56
N GLU A 48 -7.59 -4.78 11.56
CA GLU A 48 -7.19 -5.38 12.83
C GLU A 48 -6.43 -6.71 12.66
N SER A 49 -6.90 -7.53 11.71
CA SER A 49 -6.27 -8.83 11.41
C SER A 49 -4.91 -8.71 10.70
N GLN A 50 -4.55 -7.53 10.21
CA GLN A 50 -3.36 -7.29 9.42
C GLN A 50 -2.39 -6.31 10.10
N VAL A 51 -2.50 -6.16 11.41
CA VAL A 51 -1.62 -5.27 12.18
C VAL A 51 -0.15 -5.64 11.95
N GLY A 52 0.68 -4.62 11.77
CA GLY A 52 2.11 -4.78 11.52
C GLY A 52 2.52 -4.55 10.07
N THR A 53 1.57 -4.47 9.13
CA THR A 53 1.84 -4.14 7.73
C THR A 53 1.28 -2.77 7.39
N VAL A 54 1.88 -2.12 6.39
CA VAL A 54 1.33 -0.87 5.83
C VAL A 54 0.31 -1.26 4.77
N ILE A 55 -0.90 -0.72 4.89
CA ILE A 55 -1.98 -0.99 3.94
C ILE A 55 -2.35 0.31 3.22
N PRO A 56 -2.23 0.37 1.89
CA PRO A 56 -2.72 1.50 1.12
C PRO A 56 -4.25 1.51 1.15
N VAL A 57 -4.83 2.68 1.28
CA VAL A 57 -6.27 2.86 1.25
C VAL A 57 -6.62 3.94 0.23
N GLU A 58 -7.62 3.66 -0.59
CA GLU A 58 -8.19 4.60 -1.53
C GLU A 58 -9.53 5.06 -0.98
N ILE A 59 -9.62 6.34 -0.63
CA ILE A 59 -10.81 6.96 -0.04
C ILE A 59 -11.50 7.79 -1.11
N THR A 60 -12.77 7.47 -1.39
CA THR A 60 -13.60 8.27 -2.29
C THR A 60 -14.46 9.19 -1.45
N VAL A 61 -14.29 10.50 -1.63
CA VAL A 61 -15.04 11.53 -0.93
C VAL A 61 -16.13 12.05 -1.86
N PHE A 62 -17.37 12.11 -1.37
CA PHE A 62 -18.50 12.62 -2.12
C PHE A 62 -18.81 14.09 -1.75
N GLU A 63 -19.58 14.77 -2.60
CA GLU A 63 -19.95 16.18 -2.38
C GLU A 63 -20.72 16.42 -1.09
N ASP A 64 -21.45 15.39 -0.61
CA ASP A 64 -22.18 15.46 0.66
C ASP A 64 -21.32 15.21 1.90
N ARG A 65 -19.99 15.16 1.74
CA ARG A 65 -19.00 14.88 2.77
C ARG A 65 -19.01 13.44 3.28
N SER A 66 -19.78 12.56 2.67
CA SER A 66 -19.70 11.13 2.93
C SER A 66 -18.45 10.56 2.24
N PHE A 67 -18.01 9.41 2.69
CA PHE A 67 -16.86 8.74 2.10
C PHE A 67 -17.06 7.24 2.02
N THR A 68 -16.36 6.62 1.08
CA THR A 68 -16.17 5.18 1.03
C THR A 68 -14.66 4.91 0.89
N PHE A 69 -14.22 3.77 1.35
CA PHE A 69 -12.81 3.40 1.20
C PHE A 69 -12.66 1.97 0.76
N VAL A 70 -11.57 1.71 0.02
CA VAL A 70 -11.18 0.39 -0.44
C VAL A 70 -9.77 0.13 0.05
N LEU A 71 -9.56 -1.01 0.69
CA LEU A 71 -8.24 -1.45 1.13
C LEU A 71 -7.55 -2.16 -0.02
N LYS A 72 -6.29 -1.84 -0.23
CA LYS A 72 -5.43 -2.48 -1.23
C LYS A 72 -4.48 -3.46 -0.54
N THR A 73 -3.75 -4.23 -1.34
CA THR A 73 -2.68 -5.08 -0.81
C THR A 73 -1.49 -4.22 -0.35
N PRO A 74 -0.65 -4.72 0.59
CA PRO A 74 0.51 -3.96 1.02
C PRO A 74 1.39 -3.53 -0.16
N PRO A 75 2.05 -2.35 -0.09
CA PRO A 75 2.92 -1.90 -1.17
C PRO A 75 4.06 -2.87 -1.43
N THR A 76 4.41 -3.09 -2.69
CA THR A 76 5.51 -3.99 -3.08
C THR A 76 6.82 -3.68 -2.37
N PRO A 77 7.27 -2.41 -2.26
CA PRO A 77 8.50 -2.09 -1.54
C PRO A 77 8.48 -2.52 -0.07
N VAL A 78 7.34 -2.42 0.60
CA VAL A 78 7.20 -2.85 2.00
C VAL A 78 7.40 -4.36 2.12
N LEU A 79 6.75 -5.12 1.24
CA LEU A 79 6.88 -6.58 1.19
C LEU A 79 8.31 -7.00 0.87
N LEU A 80 8.98 -6.32 -0.07
CA LEU A 80 10.37 -6.59 -0.43
C LEU A 80 11.32 -6.34 0.74
N ARG A 81 11.15 -5.23 1.45
CA ARG A 81 11.97 -4.95 2.63
C ARG A 81 11.80 -6.00 3.72
N GLU A 82 10.57 -6.41 3.96
CA GLU A 82 10.26 -7.44 4.94
C GLU A 82 10.91 -8.78 4.58
N LYS A 83 10.77 -9.22 3.33
CA LYS A 83 11.35 -10.48 2.86
C LYS A 83 12.87 -10.45 2.75
N ALA A 84 13.45 -9.31 2.42
CA ALA A 84 14.90 -9.14 2.37
C ALA A 84 15.54 -8.87 3.75
N GLY A 85 14.71 -8.58 4.76
CA GLY A 85 15.20 -8.29 6.11
C GLY A 85 15.91 -6.96 6.24
N ILE A 86 15.60 -5.97 5.39
CA ILE A 86 16.23 -4.65 5.40
C ILE A 86 15.23 -3.59 5.84
N ALA A 87 15.73 -2.55 6.51
CA ALA A 87 14.89 -1.44 6.97
C ALA A 87 14.59 -0.43 5.86
N LYS A 88 15.51 -0.28 4.91
CA LYS A 88 15.42 0.71 3.84
C LYS A 88 16.16 0.22 2.59
N GLY A 89 15.64 0.60 1.42
CA GLY A 89 16.31 0.35 0.15
C GLY A 89 17.60 1.15 -0.02
N SER A 90 18.34 0.87 -1.09
CA SER A 90 19.58 1.59 -1.41
C SER A 90 19.30 3.08 -1.72
N THR A 91 20.19 3.94 -1.26
CA THR A 91 20.18 5.37 -1.64
C THR A 91 20.71 5.59 -3.05
N THR A 92 21.49 4.62 -3.57
CA THR A 92 22.06 4.67 -4.91
C THR A 92 21.79 3.35 -5.65
N PRO A 93 20.52 3.09 -6.05
CA PRO A 93 20.17 1.85 -6.76
C PRO A 93 20.99 1.72 -8.06
N GLY A 94 21.43 0.52 -8.34
CA GLY A 94 22.26 0.25 -9.51
C GLY A 94 23.77 0.44 -9.28
N LYS A 95 24.16 1.17 -8.25
CA LYS A 95 25.58 1.35 -7.86
C LYS A 95 25.91 0.56 -6.60
N ALA A 96 25.05 0.65 -5.58
CA ALA A 96 25.25 -0.07 -4.33
C ALA A 96 24.02 -0.95 -4.06
N SER A 97 24.27 -2.19 -3.63
CA SER A 97 23.21 -3.13 -3.26
C SER A 97 22.79 -2.90 -1.80
N ALA A 98 21.49 -2.85 -1.56
CA ALA A 98 20.93 -2.80 -0.20
C ALA A 98 20.80 -4.19 0.43
N GLY A 99 20.76 -5.24 -0.41
CA GLY A 99 20.61 -6.62 0.04
C GLY A 99 20.29 -7.54 -1.12
N THR A 100 19.94 -8.77 -0.79
CA THR A 100 19.53 -9.78 -1.78
C THR A 100 18.16 -10.32 -1.41
N ILE A 101 17.42 -10.76 -2.42
CA ILE A 101 16.11 -11.39 -2.26
C ILE A 101 16.06 -12.65 -3.12
N SER A 102 15.45 -13.72 -2.60
CA SER A 102 15.31 -14.97 -3.33
C SER A 102 14.16 -14.94 -4.34
N GLU A 103 14.27 -15.76 -5.37
CA GLU A 103 13.17 -15.96 -6.34
C GLU A 103 11.89 -16.45 -5.65
N THR A 104 12.01 -17.31 -4.63
CA THR A 104 10.88 -17.81 -3.86
C THR A 104 10.14 -16.67 -3.15
N ALA A 105 10.89 -15.74 -2.56
CA ALA A 105 10.29 -14.56 -1.91
C ALA A 105 9.57 -13.66 -2.93
N ILE A 106 10.14 -13.49 -4.12
CA ILE A 106 9.51 -12.73 -5.21
C ILE A 106 8.19 -13.39 -5.64
N GLU A 107 8.18 -14.71 -5.75
CA GLU A 107 6.96 -15.46 -6.09
C GLU A 107 5.88 -15.29 -5.04
N GLU A 108 6.22 -15.36 -3.75
CA GLU A 108 5.27 -15.13 -2.65
C GLU A 108 4.68 -13.72 -2.69
N ILE A 109 5.52 -12.72 -2.92
CA ILE A 109 5.07 -11.32 -3.04
C ILE A 109 4.15 -11.15 -4.25
N ALA A 110 4.50 -11.76 -5.38
CA ALA A 110 3.67 -11.71 -6.59
C ALA A 110 2.28 -12.33 -6.33
N LYS A 111 2.20 -13.44 -5.62
CA LYS A 111 0.92 -14.07 -5.25
C LYS A 111 0.08 -13.16 -4.36
N ILE A 112 0.69 -12.48 -3.40
CA ILE A 112 -0.01 -11.53 -2.53
C ILE A 112 -0.56 -10.34 -3.33
N LYS A 113 0.20 -9.86 -4.30
CA LYS A 113 -0.16 -8.68 -5.12
C LYS A 113 -1.08 -8.99 -6.30
N MET A 114 -1.24 -10.26 -6.69
CA MET A 114 -2.04 -10.63 -7.87
C MET A 114 -3.43 -9.96 -7.94
N PRO A 115 -4.20 -9.84 -6.83
CA PRO A 115 -5.50 -9.18 -6.88
C PRO A 115 -5.45 -7.71 -7.31
N ASP A 116 -4.34 -7.01 -7.09
CA ASP A 116 -4.15 -5.60 -7.43
C ASP A 116 -3.39 -5.38 -8.72
N LEU A 117 -2.81 -6.44 -9.30
CA LEU A 117 -2.03 -6.35 -10.53
C LEU A 117 -2.89 -6.68 -11.74
N ASN A 118 -2.52 -6.10 -12.88
CA ASN A 118 -3.13 -6.42 -14.17
C ASN A 118 -2.33 -7.48 -14.94
N ALA A 119 -1.50 -8.25 -14.25
CA ALA A 119 -0.70 -9.31 -14.86
C ALA A 119 -1.59 -10.48 -15.29
N TYR A 120 -1.29 -11.06 -16.43
CA TYR A 120 -2.04 -12.20 -16.98
C TYR A 120 -1.73 -13.51 -16.26
N ASP A 121 -0.49 -13.65 -15.78
CA ASP A 121 -0.04 -14.85 -15.08
C ASP A 121 0.94 -14.51 -13.95
N LEU A 122 1.36 -15.52 -13.23
CA LEU A 122 2.28 -15.35 -12.11
C LEU A 122 3.66 -14.86 -12.56
N ASP A 123 4.15 -15.33 -13.71
CA ASP A 123 5.46 -14.92 -14.23
C ASP A 123 5.48 -13.44 -14.57
N ALA A 124 4.42 -12.90 -15.17
CA ALA A 124 4.29 -11.48 -15.43
C ALA A 124 4.26 -10.67 -14.13
N ALA A 125 3.55 -11.16 -13.10
CA ALA A 125 3.53 -10.54 -11.79
C ALA A 125 4.91 -10.53 -11.13
N LYS A 126 5.65 -11.63 -11.24
CA LYS A 126 7.04 -11.74 -10.75
C LYS A 126 7.96 -10.72 -11.40
N GLU A 127 7.83 -10.49 -12.70
CA GLU A 127 8.62 -9.48 -13.42
C GLU A 127 8.36 -8.07 -12.88
N GLN A 128 7.12 -7.74 -12.56
CA GLN A 128 6.79 -6.45 -11.94
C GLN A 128 7.46 -6.31 -10.57
N VAL A 129 7.43 -7.35 -9.75
CA VAL A 129 8.07 -7.36 -8.44
C VAL A 129 9.59 -7.25 -8.58
N ARG A 130 10.20 -7.95 -9.53
CA ARG A 130 11.65 -7.86 -9.81
C ARG A 130 12.05 -6.44 -10.20
N GLY A 131 11.23 -5.75 -11.02
CA GLY A 131 11.48 -4.36 -11.38
C GLY A 131 11.52 -3.44 -10.17
N THR A 132 10.58 -3.61 -9.23
CA THR A 132 10.55 -2.86 -7.99
C THR A 132 11.77 -3.18 -7.12
N ALA A 133 12.14 -4.46 -7.00
CA ALA A 133 13.33 -4.87 -6.26
C ALA A 133 14.61 -4.23 -6.83
N ARG A 134 14.73 -4.23 -8.14
CA ARG A 134 15.86 -3.58 -8.82
C ARG A 134 15.90 -2.08 -8.51
N SER A 135 14.77 -1.40 -8.53
CA SER A 135 14.69 0.03 -8.22
C SER A 135 15.05 0.34 -6.77
N MET A 136 14.92 -0.64 -5.88
CA MET A 136 15.31 -0.52 -4.48
C MET A 136 16.77 -0.88 -4.23
N GLY A 137 17.49 -1.35 -5.24
CA GLY A 137 18.86 -1.80 -5.12
C GLY A 137 19.02 -3.22 -4.57
N LEU A 138 17.96 -4.04 -4.63
CA LEU A 138 18.00 -5.44 -4.25
C LEU A 138 18.49 -6.31 -5.41
N LYS A 139 19.34 -7.29 -5.10
CA LYS A 139 19.76 -8.31 -6.05
C LYS A 139 18.84 -9.53 -5.91
N VAL A 140 18.37 -10.03 -7.04
CA VAL A 140 17.53 -11.24 -7.09
C VAL A 140 18.45 -12.45 -7.32
N GLN A 141 18.28 -13.46 -6.47
CA GLN A 141 19.02 -14.73 -6.56
C GLN A 141 18.09 -15.91 -6.84
#